data_a0b3f1c5d405a9b1b8e67a79a21150d6
#
_entry.id   a0b3f1c5d405a9b1b8e67a79a21150d6
#
_cell.length_a   1.000
_cell.length_b   1.000
_cell.length_c   1.000
_cell.angle_alpha   90.00
_cell.angle_beta   90.00
_cell.angle_gamma   90.00
#
_symmetry.space_group_name_H-M   'P 1'
#
loop_
_entity.id
_entity.type
_entity.pdbx_description
1 polymer ?
#
loop_
_entity_poly.entity_id
_entity_poly.type
_entity_poly.pdbx_seq_one_letter_code
_entity_poly.pdbx_strand_id
1 'polypeptide(L)'
;AAAWDAAHALDSTQPGDPARSLAIAVAGGVAPQAAVDVAKSLIQVLGGIGFTWEHDAHLYLKRAMSVRQILGRRSRWHEAASALARAGVRRYRSLDLGAEAEGHRSEARKFLATLDGLDDLARRVAIADAGYLVPHWPVPYGRGAGPVEQLVIDEEFAKAGVTRPDLIIGNWALPTILQHGTDSQRSRFVPPTLHGRTTWCQMFSEPGAGSDLASLS
;
A
#
# COMPACT_ATOMS: atom_id res chain seq x y z
N ALA A 1 -9.46 -9.93 -2.63
CA ALA A 1 -7.99 -9.88 -2.68
C ALA A 1 -7.34 -11.21 -2.28
N ALA A 2 -7.46 -11.73 -1.02
CA ALA A 2 -6.75 -12.93 -0.56
C ALA A 2 -7.01 -14.20 -1.37
N ALA A 3 -8.27 -14.46 -1.77
CA ALA A 3 -8.61 -15.61 -2.61
C ALA A 3 -7.96 -15.55 -4.01
N TRP A 4 -7.94 -14.36 -4.60
CA TRP A 4 -7.25 -14.14 -5.88
C TRP A 4 -5.72 -14.30 -5.75
N ASP A 5 -5.14 -13.86 -4.63
CA ASP A 5 -3.72 -14.06 -4.38
C ASP A 5 -3.36 -15.54 -4.24
N ALA A 6 -4.21 -16.32 -3.56
CA ALA A 6 -4.02 -17.77 -3.47
C ALA A 6 -4.18 -18.46 -4.83
N ALA A 7 -5.16 -18.06 -5.64
CA ALA A 7 -5.34 -18.58 -7.00
C ALA A 7 -4.12 -18.26 -7.87
N HIS A 8 -3.67 -17.01 -7.88
CA HIS A 8 -2.46 -16.62 -8.61
C HIS A 8 -1.21 -17.38 -8.13
N ALA A 9 -1.09 -17.60 -6.81
CA ALA A 9 -0.01 -18.42 -6.28
C ALA A 9 -0.05 -19.87 -6.77
N LEU A 10 -1.25 -20.44 -6.91
CA LEU A 10 -1.43 -21.78 -7.44
C LEU A 10 -0.97 -21.91 -8.90
N ASP A 11 -1.20 -20.88 -9.71
CA ASP A 11 -0.86 -20.85 -11.12
C ASP A 11 0.62 -20.49 -11.38
N SER A 12 1.19 -19.61 -10.53
CA SER A 12 2.51 -18.98 -10.77
C SER A 12 3.68 -19.63 -10.04
N THR A 13 3.44 -20.54 -9.07
CA THR A 13 4.50 -21.16 -8.27
C THR A 13 4.40 -22.70 -8.27
N GLN A 14 5.52 -23.36 -8.02
CA GLN A 14 5.59 -24.82 -7.96
C GLN A 14 4.92 -25.39 -6.69
N PRO A 15 4.38 -26.63 -6.75
CA PRO A 15 3.95 -27.35 -5.55
C PRO A 15 5.10 -27.46 -4.53
N GLY A 16 4.81 -27.10 -3.26
CA GLY A 16 5.82 -27.11 -2.19
C GLY A 16 6.48 -25.76 -1.93
N ASP A 17 6.25 -24.74 -2.77
CA ASP A 17 6.73 -23.39 -2.50
C ASP A 17 6.10 -22.85 -1.19
N PRO A 18 6.92 -22.44 -0.20
CA PRO A 18 6.41 -21.90 1.06
C PRO A 18 5.55 -20.63 0.87
N ALA A 19 5.86 -19.78 -0.13
CA ALA A 19 5.09 -18.57 -0.41
C ALA A 19 3.69 -18.92 -0.95
N ARG A 20 3.55 -19.99 -1.75
CA ARG A 20 2.27 -20.57 -2.16
C ARG A 20 1.45 -21.02 -0.95
N SER A 21 2.09 -21.78 -0.06
CA SER A 21 1.46 -22.26 1.17
C SER A 21 0.99 -21.12 2.07
N LEU A 22 1.78 -20.04 2.17
CA LEU A 22 1.41 -18.83 2.90
C LEU A 22 0.18 -18.15 2.29
N ALA A 23 0.13 -17.98 0.97
CA ALA A 23 -1.01 -17.37 0.29
C ALA A 23 -2.30 -18.18 0.53
N ILE A 24 -2.23 -19.51 0.43
CA ILE A 24 -3.36 -20.43 0.68
C ILE A 24 -3.81 -20.32 2.14
N ALA A 25 -2.88 -20.31 3.09
CA ALA A 25 -3.21 -20.25 4.52
C ALA A 25 -3.88 -18.91 4.88
N VAL A 26 -3.40 -17.79 4.34
CA VAL A 26 -4.02 -16.47 4.52
C VAL A 26 -5.44 -16.46 3.92
N ALA A 27 -5.60 -16.96 2.70
CA ALA A 27 -6.90 -17.01 2.03
C ALA A 27 -7.89 -17.89 2.81
N GLY A 28 -7.47 -19.06 3.26
CA GLY A 28 -8.29 -19.98 4.07
C GLY A 28 -8.72 -19.37 5.41
N GLY A 29 -7.87 -18.55 6.01
CA GLY A 29 -8.15 -17.85 7.27
C GLY A 29 -9.12 -16.69 7.15
N VAL A 30 -9.23 -16.05 5.99
CA VAL A 30 -9.99 -14.81 5.82
C VAL A 30 -11.20 -14.98 4.90
N ALA A 31 -11.03 -15.56 3.72
CA ALA A 31 -12.03 -15.53 2.67
C ALA A 31 -13.33 -16.27 2.98
N PRO A 32 -13.32 -17.48 3.60
CA PRO A 32 -14.55 -18.23 3.87
C PRO A 32 -15.47 -17.51 4.86
N GLN A 33 -14.90 -16.89 5.90
CA GLN A 33 -15.68 -16.13 6.87
C GLN A 33 -16.23 -14.84 6.24
N ALA A 34 -15.40 -14.11 5.50
CA ALA A 34 -15.83 -12.91 4.80
C ALA A 34 -16.99 -13.19 3.81
N ALA A 35 -16.94 -14.32 3.10
CA ALA A 35 -18.03 -14.72 2.21
C ALA A 35 -19.36 -14.93 2.95
N VAL A 36 -19.33 -15.55 4.15
CA VAL A 36 -20.52 -15.72 5.00
C VAL A 36 -21.04 -14.36 5.48
N ASP A 37 -20.15 -13.48 5.93
CA ASP A 37 -20.53 -12.19 6.49
C ASP A 37 -21.14 -11.28 5.41
N VAL A 38 -20.54 -11.27 4.21
CA VAL A 38 -21.08 -10.53 3.04
C VAL A 38 -22.44 -11.09 2.62
N ALA A 39 -22.60 -12.42 2.58
CA ALA A 39 -23.89 -13.03 2.22
C ALA A 39 -25.01 -12.72 3.25
N LYS A 40 -24.67 -12.67 4.55
CA LYS A 40 -25.59 -12.19 5.59
C LYS A 40 -25.96 -10.73 5.42
N SER A 41 -24.98 -9.89 5.14
CA SER A 41 -25.19 -8.46 4.89
C SER A 41 -26.06 -8.24 3.66
N LEU A 42 -25.88 -9.04 2.60
CA LEU A 42 -26.74 -9.00 1.41
C LEU A 42 -28.21 -9.25 1.77
N ILE A 43 -28.49 -10.31 2.56
CA ILE A 43 -29.85 -10.60 3.01
C ILE A 43 -30.41 -9.44 3.83
N GLN A 44 -29.60 -8.85 4.72
CA GLN A 44 -30.04 -7.72 5.55
C GLN A 44 -30.37 -6.48 4.72
N VAL A 45 -29.54 -6.16 3.71
CA VAL A 45 -29.76 -5.00 2.82
C VAL A 45 -31.03 -5.19 1.97
N LEU A 46 -31.30 -6.42 1.51
CA LEU A 46 -32.50 -6.75 0.73
C LEU A 46 -33.79 -6.70 1.56
N GLY A 47 -33.69 -6.74 2.90
CA GLY A 47 -34.86 -6.74 3.78
C GLY A 47 -35.74 -7.96 3.59
N GLY A 48 -37.07 -7.78 3.55
CA GLY A 48 -38.04 -8.87 3.48
C GLY A 48 -37.85 -9.84 2.32
N ILE A 49 -37.48 -9.36 1.14
CA ILE A 49 -37.27 -10.21 -0.04
C ILE A 49 -36.01 -11.09 0.10
N GLY A 50 -34.99 -10.62 0.86
CA GLY A 50 -33.71 -11.31 0.99
C GLY A 50 -33.77 -12.68 1.65
N PHE A 51 -34.80 -12.97 2.45
CA PHE A 51 -34.98 -14.27 3.09
C PHE A 51 -36.09 -15.13 2.46
N THR A 52 -36.77 -14.60 1.44
CA THR A 52 -37.80 -15.37 0.69
C THR A 52 -37.17 -16.25 -0.40
N TRP A 53 -37.94 -17.15 -0.94
CA TRP A 53 -37.55 -17.99 -2.07
C TRP A 53 -37.61 -17.26 -3.41
N GLU A 54 -38.13 -16.06 -3.44
CA GLU A 54 -38.24 -15.24 -4.63
C GLU A 54 -36.90 -14.61 -5.05
N HIS A 55 -35.90 -14.61 -4.12
CA HIS A 55 -34.56 -14.06 -4.35
C HIS A 55 -33.46 -15.05 -4.01
N ASP A 56 -32.39 -15.09 -4.80
CA ASP A 56 -31.29 -16.05 -4.66
C ASP A 56 -30.32 -15.79 -3.50
N ALA A 57 -30.52 -14.73 -2.71
CA ALA A 57 -29.61 -14.36 -1.61
C ALA A 57 -29.34 -15.49 -0.63
N HIS A 58 -30.36 -16.31 -0.31
CA HIS A 58 -30.23 -17.45 0.57
C HIS A 58 -29.34 -18.58 0.00
N LEU A 59 -29.26 -18.72 -1.33
CA LEU A 59 -28.38 -19.68 -1.99
C LEU A 59 -26.91 -19.29 -1.82
N TYR A 60 -26.60 -18.02 -1.93
CA TYR A 60 -25.23 -17.50 -1.68
C TYR A 60 -24.81 -17.74 -0.24
N LEU A 61 -25.70 -17.50 0.73
CA LEU A 61 -25.40 -17.79 2.14
C LEU A 61 -25.17 -19.28 2.38
N LYS A 62 -26.05 -20.15 1.88
CA LYS A 62 -25.88 -21.61 2.00
C LYS A 62 -24.56 -22.07 1.38
N ARG A 63 -24.22 -21.57 0.19
CA ARG A 63 -22.95 -21.87 -0.48
C ARG A 63 -21.75 -21.42 0.34
N ALA A 64 -21.76 -20.19 0.85
CA ALA A 64 -20.69 -19.66 1.67
C ALA A 64 -20.48 -20.47 2.96
N MET A 65 -21.57 -20.85 3.63
CA MET A 65 -21.52 -21.70 4.83
C MET A 65 -20.95 -23.08 4.52
N SER A 66 -21.37 -23.72 3.42
CA SER A 66 -20.87 -25.04 3.00
C SER A 66 -19.37 -24.98 2.68
N VAL A 67 -18.92 -23.99 1.94
CA VAL A 67 -17.49 -23.81 1.62
C VAL A 67 -16.67 -23.60 2.90
N ARG A 68 -17.14 -22.76 3.82
CA ARG A 68 -16.47 -22.56 5.12
C ARG A 68 -16.35 -23.89 5.90
N GLN A 69 -17.37 -24.73 5.88
CA GLN A 69 -17.38 -26.00 6.59
C GLN A 69 -16.40 -27.02 5.96
N ILE A 70 -16.36 -27.09 4.63
CA ILE A 70 -15.44 -27.96 3.88
C ILE A 70 -13.97 -27.55 4.12
N LEU A 71 -13.68 -26.26 4.17
CA LEU A 71 -12.34 -25.75 4.40
C LEU A 71 -11.86 -25.87 5.86
N GLY A 72 -12.76 -26.20 6.78
CA GLY A 72 -12.44 -26.49 8.17
C GLY A 72 -12.23 -25.27 9.04
N ARG A 73 -11.62 -25.46 10.21
CA ARG A 73 -11.51 -24.44 11.24
C ARG A 73 -10.58 -23.32 10.84
N ARG A 74 -10.99 -22.08 11.08
CA ARG A 74 -10.21 -20.87 10.85
C ARG A 74 -8.88 -20.87 11.59
N SER A 75 -8.83 -21.41 12.84
CA SER A 75 -7.60 -21.47 13.64
C SER A 75 -6.48 -22.24 12.93
N ARG A 76 -6.80 -23.36 12.27
CA ARG A 76 -5.82 -24.14 11.49
C ARG A 76 -5.10 -23.29 10.43
N TRP A 77 -5.86 -22.46 9.73
CA TRP A 77 -5.29 -21.59 8.68
C TRP A 77 -4.44 -20.47 9.27
N HIS A 78 -4.88 -19.87 10.39
CA HIS A 78 -4.10 -18.86 11.11
C HIS A 78 -2.81 -19.43 11.68
N GLU A 79 -2.86 -20.61 12.26
CA GLU A 79 -1.68 -21.32 12.78
C GLU A 79 -0.67 -21.59 11.67
N ALA A 80 -1.14 -22.11 10.52
CA ALA A 80 -0.29 -22.36 9.36
C ALA A 80 0.35 -21.05 8.81
N ALA A 81 -0.45 -19.99 8.63
CA ALA A 81 0.06 -18.70 8.17
C ALA A 81 1.09 -18.13 9.16
N SER A 82 0.80 -18.18 10.46
CA SER A 82 1.69 -17.68 11.50
C SER A 82 3.00 -18.48 11.59
N ALA A 83 2.95 -19.80 11.43
CA ALA A 83 4.14 -20.64 11.41
C ALA A 83 5.06 -20.28 10.23
N LEU A 84 4.50 -20.15 9.02
CA LEU A 84 5.24 -19.76 7.84
C LEU A 84 5.84 -18.36 7.97
N ALA A 85 5.05 -17.39 8.48
CA ALA A 85 5.52 -16.03 8.69
C ALA A 85 6.68 -15.96 9.71
N ARG A 86 6.62 -16.74 10.82
CA ARG A 86 7.70 -16.85 11.80
C ARG A 86 8.94 -17.52 11.21
N ALA A 87 8.77 -18.47 10.29
CA ALA A 87 9.87 -19.07 9.54
C ALA A 87 10.49 -18.13 8.49
N GLY A 88 10.09 -16.86 8.44
CA GLY A 88 10.63 -15.87 7.52
C GLY A 88 10.05 -15.92 6.11
N VAL A 89 9.04 -16.76 5.86
CA VAL A 89 8.39 -16.82 4.54
C VAL A 89 7.72 -15.49 4.24
N ARG A 90 7.99 -14.94 3.07
CA ARG A 90 7.39 -13.70 2.55
C ARG A 90 6.81 -13.97 1.18
N ARG A 91 5.71 -13.29 0.89
CA ARG A 91 5.12 -13.32 -0.44
C ARG A 91 5.33 -11.97 -1.10
N TYR A 92 6.15 -11.98 -2.11
CA TYR A 92 6.34 -10.83 -2.99
C TYR A 92 5.42 -10.99 -4.19
N ARG A 93 4.67 -9.95 -4.49
CA ARG A 93 3.90 -9.86 -5.73
C ARG A 93 4.74 -9.06 -6.72
N SER A 94 5.14 -9.69 -7.81
CA SER A 94 5.57 -8.96 -8.99
C SER A 94 4.32 -8.57 -9.77
N LEU A 95 4.12 -7.28 -9.98
CA LEU A 95 3.15 -6.82 -10.96
C LEU A 95 3.82 -6.86 -12.33
N ASP A 96 3.14 -7.43 -13.32
CA ASP A 96 3.55 -7.23 -14.72
C ASP A 96 3.15 -5.80 -15.09
N LEU A 97 4.16 -4.92 -15.08
CA LEU A 97 3.99 -3.50 -15.39
C LEU A 97 4.18 -3.21 -16.89
N GLY A 98 4.34 -4.27 -17.72
CA GLY A 98 4.53 -4.14 -19.16
C GLY A 98 5.89 -3.56 -19.56
N ALA A 99 6.06 -3.35 -20.87
CA ALA A 99 7.33 -2.89 -21.45
C ALA A 99 7.72 -1.45 -21.01
N GLU A 100 6.75 -0.61 -20.70
CA GLU A 100 6.97 0.76 -20.22
C GLU A 100 7.82 0.79 -18.92
N ALA A 101 7.62 -0.21 -18.08
CA ALA A 101 8.34 -0.31 -16.80
C ALA A 101 9.86 -0.44 -16.95
N GLU A 102 10.37 -1.04 -18.03
CA GLU A 102 11.80 -1.32 -18.18
C GLU A 102 12.61 -0.06 -18.39
N GLY A 103 12.08 0.95 -19.07
CA GLY A 103 12.69 2.28 -19.17
C GLY A 103 12.89 2.91 -17.80
N HIS A 104 11.82 2.93 -16.99
CA HIS A 104 11.85 3.47 -15.62
C HIS A 104 12.77 2.67 -14.69
N ARG A 105 12.85 1.32 -14.85
CA ARG A 105 13.79 0.48 -14.09
C ARG A 105 15.24 0.84 -14.39
N SER A 106 15.59 0.95 -15.66
CA SER A 106 16.94 1.32 -16.09
C SER A 106 17.34 2.67 -15.52
N GLU A 107 16.45 3.66 -15.59
CA GLU A 107 16.69 5.00 -15.06
C GLU A 107 16.87 5.02 -13.55
N ALA A 108 15.97 4.35 -12.81
CA ALA A 108 16.07 4.25 -11.36
C ALA A 108 17.36 3.55 -10.91
N ARG A 109 17.78 2.46 -11.57
CA ARG A 109 19.04 1.77 -11.27
C ARG A 109 20.25 2.63 -11.52
N LYS A 110 20.28 3.38 -12.63
CA LYS A 110 21.36 4.32 -12.93
C LYS A 110 21.48 5.39 -11.85
N PHE A 111 20.36 5.94 -11.43
CA PHE A 111 20.34 6.92 -10.34
C PHE A 111 20.83 6.30 -9.02
N LEU A 112 20.31 5.13 -8.62
CA LEU A 112 20.70 4.47 -7.38
C LEU A 112 22.20 4.20 -7.29
N ALA A 113 22.85 3.87 -8.41
CA ALA A 113 24.29 3.68 -8.47
C ALA A 113 25.08 4.98 -8.17
N THR A 114 24.48 6.17 -8.35
CA THR A 114 25.13 7.45 -7.99
C THR A 114 25.12 7.75 -6.50
N LEU A 115 24.35 6.97 -5.71
CA LEU A 115 24.23 7.16 -4.26
C LEU A 115 25.31 6.41 -3.46
N ASP A 116 26.11 5.59 -4.13
CA ASP A 116 27.18 4.82 -3.47
C ASP A 116 28.25 5.76 -2.88
N GLY A 117 28.61 5.48 -1.62
CA GLY A 117 29.63 6.27 -0.90
C GLY A 117 29.14 7.61 -0.34
N LEU A 118 27.90 8.00 -0.60
CA LEU A 118 27.33 9.21 0.01
C LEU A 118 26.94 8.96 1.47
N ASP A 119 27.17 9.95 2.33
CA ASP A 119 26.60 9.97 3.68
C ASP A 119 25.07 10.19 3.63
N ASP A 120 24.41 10.04 4.76
CA ASP A 120 22.96 10.07 4.85
C ASP A 120 22.36 11.43 4.42
N LEU A 121 23.04 12.55 4.72
CA LEU A 121 22.56 13.88 4.35
C LEU A 121 22.74 14.12 2.85
N ALA A 122 23.91 13.82 2.31
CA ALA A 122 24.19 13.94 0.88
C ALA A 122 23.26 13.03 0.06
N ARG A 123 23.03 11.80 0.53
CA ARG A 123 22.10 10.87 -0.09
C ARG A 123 20.67 11.43 -0.11
N ARG A 124 20.19 11.98 1.02
CA ARG A 124 18.87 12.61 1.09
C ARG A 124 18.73 13.76 0.09
N VAL A 125 19.73 14.63 0.03
CA VAL A 125 19.73 15.75 -0.91
C VAL A 125 19.72 15.27 -2.36
N ALA A 126 20.56 14.28 -2.71
CA ALA A 126 20.60 13.70 -4.04
C ALA A 126 19.26 13.07 -4.45
N ILE A 127 18.61 12.30 -3.55
CA ILE A 127 17.30 11.70 -3.78
C ILE A 127 16.23 12.78 -3.99
N ALA A 128 16.28 13.86 -3.20
CA ALA A 128 15.33 14.97 -3.29
C ALA A 128 15.50 15.75 -4.59
N ASP A 129 16.73 16.16 -4.93
CA ASP A 129 17.05 16.99 -6.10
C ASP A 129 16.78 16.24 -7.42
N ALA A 130 16.93 14.92 -7.44
CA ALA A 130 16.55 14.08 -8.57
C ALA A 130 15.05 13.74 -8.63
N GLY A 131 14.25 14.25 -7.69
CA GLY A 131 12.79 14.05 -7.63
C GLY A 131 12.33 12.67 -7.17
N TYR A 132 13.23 11.81 -6.70
CA TYR A 132 12.89 10.45 -6.26
C TYR A 132 12.31 10.39 -4.84
N LEU A 133 12.42 11.45 -4.04
CA LEU A 133 11.90 11.47 -2.68
C LEU A 133 10.36 11.39 -2.67
N VAL A 134 9.73 12.16 -3.53
CA VAL A 134 8.27 12.26 -3.72
C VAL A 134 7.96 12.25 -5.23
N PRO A 135 8.13 11.11 -5.90
CA PRO A 135 8.18 11.05 -7.36
C PRO A 135 6.89 11.53 -8.04
N HIS A 136 5.74 11.41 -7.39
CA HIS A 136 4.44 11.87 -7.91
C HIS A 136 4.24 13.39 -7.86
N TRP A 137 5.08 14.14 -7.14
CA TRP A 137 4.96 15.59 -7.12
C TRP A 137 5.41 16.21 -8.44
N PRO A 138 4.91 17.42 -8.75
CA PRO A 138 5.29 18.10 -9.99
C PRO A 138 6.79 18.47 -10.01
N VAL A 139 7.35 18.52 -11.22
CA VAL A 139 8.68 19.08 -11.46
C VAL A 139 8.68 20.56 -11.03
N PRO A 140 9.73 21.08 -10.41
CA PRO A 140 11.04 20.44 -10.18
C PRO A 140 11.17 19.68 -8.85
N TYR A 141 10.13 19.57 -8.04
CA TYR A 141 10.18 19.01 -6.68
C TYR A 141 9.98 17.49 -6.64
N GLY A 142 9.39 16.92 -7.67
CA GLY A 142 9.25 15.51 -7.96
C GLY A 142 9.49 15.26 -9.45
N ARG A 143 9.03 14.14 -9.95
CA ARG A 143 9.19 13.70 -11.33
C ARG A 143 7.89 13.81 -12.14
N GLY A 144 6.76 14.13 -11.49
CA GLY A 144 5.44 14.01 -12.10
C GLY A 144 5.09 12.54 -12.40
N ALA A 145 5.67 11.60 -11.68
CA ALA A 145 5.63 10.18 -11.97
C ALA A 145 4.21 9.62 -11.96
N GLY A 146 3.85 8.92 -13.02
CA GLY A 146 2.61 8.14 -13.12
C GLY A 146 2.67 6.86 -12.24
N PRO A 147 1.56 6.14 -12.12
CA PRO A 147 1.48 4.98 -11.23
C PRO A 147 2.53 3.90 -11.52
N VAL A 148 2.80 3.60 -12.79
CA VAL A 148 3.80 2.59 -13.20
C VAL A 148 5.19 3.00 -12.77
N GLU A 149 5.60 4.25 -13.04
CA GLU A 149 6.90 4.78 -12.64
C GLU A 149 7.07 4.76 -11.11
N GLN A 150 6.04 5.16 -10.34
CA GLN A 150 6.08 5.13 -8.88
C GLN A 150 6.32 3.71 -8.35
N LEU A 151 5.59 2.71 -8.87
CA LEU A 151 5.75 1.31 -8.46
C LEU A 151 7.16 0.79 -8.80
N VAL A 152 7.69 1.13 -9.97
CA VAL A 152 9.05 0.75 -10.37
C VAL A 152 10.09 1.39 -9.45
N ILE A 153 9.95 2.66 -9.13
CA ILE A 153 10.84 3.35 -8.20
C ILE A 153 10.82 2.66 -6.83
N ASP A 154 9.63 2.35 -6.30
CA ASP A 154 9.48 1.64 -5.02
C ASP A 154 10.18 0.26 -5.04
N GLU A 155 10.00 -0.50 -6.11
CA GLU A 155 10.65 -1.81 -6.26
C GLU A 155 12.18 -1.72 -6.35
N GLU A 156 12.72 -0.80 -7.17
CA GLU A 156 14.17 -0.72 -7.37
C GLU A 156 14.88 -0.13 -6.13
N PHE A 157 14.28 0.85 -5.43
CA PHE A 157 14.78 1.36 -4.15
C PHE A 157 14.79 0.27 -3.07
N ALA A 158 13.70 -0.52 -2.98
CA ALA A 158 13.64 -1.64 -2.05
C ALA A 158 14.69 -2.71 -2.34
N LYS A 159 14.92 -3.07 -3.62
CA LYS A 159 15.97 -4.01 -4.04
C LYS A 159 17.38 -3.52 -3.72
N ALA A 160 17.61 -2.22 -3.86
CA ALA A 160 18.89 -1.59 -3.54
C ALA A 160 19.10 -1.38 -2.02
N GLY A 161 18.09 -1.65 -1.18
CA GLY A 161 18.15 -1.40 0.25
C GLY A 161 18.19 0.11 0.60
N VAL A 162 17.77 0.98 -0.32
CA VAL A 162 17.77 2.42 -0.13
C VAL A 162 16.39 2.86 0.37
N THR A 163 16.35 3.41 1.58
CA THR A 163 15.12 3.96 2.18
C THR A 163 15.00 5.44 1.85
N ARG A 164 13.83 5.85 1.37
CA ARG A 164 13.50 7.26 1.18
C ARG A 164 13.02 7.85 2.51
N PRO A 165 13.59 9.00 2.95
CA PRO A 165 13.13 9.65 4.18
C PRO A 165 11.65 10.04 4.13
N ASP A 166 10.93 9.81 5.21
CA ASP A 166 9.56 10.31 5.37
C ASP A 166 9.56 11.80 5.71
N LEU A 167 8.66 12.55 5.11
CA LEU A 167 8.44 13.97 5.39
C LEU A 167 7.42 14.19 6.52
N ILE A 168 6.75 13.14 6.97
CA ILE A 168 5.75 13.14 8.04
C ILE A 168 4.69 14.25 7.78
N ILE A 169 4.62 15.26 8.64
CA ILE A 169 3.69 16.40 8.50
C ILE A 169 3.98 17.22 7.24
N GLY A 170 5.23 17.26 6.77
CA GLY A 170 5.57 17.87 5.49
C GLY A 170 4.79 17.28 4.31
N ASN A 171 4.50 15.99 4.32
CA ASN A 171 3.68 15.33 3.30
C ASN A 171 2.21 15.84 3.27
N TRP A 172 1.75 16.46 4.32
CA TRP A 172 0.40 17.05 4.38
C TRP A 172 0.40 18.54 4.03
N ALA A 173 1.42 19.26 4.48
CA ALA A 173 1.51 20.70 4.29
C ALA A 173 1.96 21.07 2.87
N LEU A 174 3.01 20.43 2.36
CA LEU A 174 3.64 20.82 1.10
C LEU A 174 2.75 20.63 -0.15
N PRO A 175 1.91 19.59 -0.28
CA PRO A 175 0.99 19.50 -1.41
C PRO A 175 0.07 20.71 -1.53
N THR A 176 -0.43 21.24 -0.40
CA THR A 176 -1.24 22.47 -0.38
C THR A 176 -0.41 23.68 -0.84
N ILE A 177 0.83 23.82 -0.38
CA ILE A 177 1.73 24.89 -0.80
C ILE A 177 2.07 24.76 -2.30
N LEU A 178 2.29 23.55 -2.78
CA LEU A 178 2.56 23.30 -4.20
C LEU A 178 1.37 23.70 -5.09
N GLN A 179 0.16 23.42 -4.64
CA GLN A 179 -1.05 23.69 -5.41
C GLN A 179 -1.50 25.14 -5.33
N HIS A 180 -1.47 25.73 -4.14
CA HIS A 180 -2.11 27.02 -3.87
C HIS A 180 -1.13 28.12 -3.42
N GLY A 181 0.11 27.78 -3.08
CA GLY A 181 1.11 28.74 -2.63
C GLY A 181 1.66 29.63 -3.76
N THR A 182 2.20 30.77 -3.37
CA THR A 182 2.98 31.63 -4.26
C THR A 182 4.35 31.02 -4.57
N ASP A 183 5.02 31.48 -5.62
CA ASP A 183 6.39 31.00 -5.95
C ASP A 183 7.37 31.27 -4.82
N SER A 184 7.23 32.39 -4.11
CA SER A 184 8.02 32.70 -2.91
C SER A 184 7.80 31.66 -1.79
N GLN A 185 6.55 31.25 -1.56
CA GLN A 185 6.24 30.21 -0.57
C GLN A 185 6.77 28.85 -0.99
N ARG A 186 6.60 28.47 -2.25
CA ARG A 186 7.17 27.21 -2.79
C ARG A 186 8.68 27.17 -2.62
N SER A 187 9.38 28.22 -3.06
CA SER A 187 10.85 28.31 -2.95
C SER A 187 11.34 28.32 -1.51
N ARG A 188 10.59 28.94 -0.60
CA ARG A 188 10.95 29.04 0.82
C ARG A 188 10.77 27.74 1.57
N PHE A 189 9.71 26.96 1.30
CA PHE A 189 9.32 25.83 2.15
C PHE A 189 9.66 24.48 1.54
N VAL A 190 9.53 24.30 0.22
CA VAL A 190 9.64 22.97 -0.38
C VAL A 190 11.08 22.42 -0.33
N PRO A 191 12.10 23.10 -0.92
CA PRO A 191 13.45 22.54 -0.93
C PRO A 191 14.04 22.28 0.47
N PRO A 192 13.92 23.19 1.45
CA PRO A 192 14.46 22.94 2.79
C PRO A 192 13.80 21.73 3.49
N THR A 193 12.50 21.48 3.22
CA THR A 193 11.80 20.32 3.77
C THR A 193 12.28 19.04 3.12
N LEU A 194 12.38 18.98 1.79
CA LEU A 194 12.88 17.82 1.06
C LEU A 194 14.31 17.46 1.52
N HIS A 195 15.17 18.47 1.70
CA HIS A 195 16.54 18.30 2.18
C HIS A 195 16.66 17.99 3.69
N GLY A 196 15.54 17.98 4.44
CA GLY A 196 15.56 17.69 5.88
C GLY A 196 16.02 18.83 6.77
N ARG A 197 16.11 20.05 6.23
CA ARG A 197 16.50 21.26 6.98
C ARG A 197 15.32 21.89 7.74
N THR A 198 14.09 21.56 7.35
CA THR A 198 12.85 22.05 7.98
C THR A 198 12.01 20.87 8.40
N THR A 199 11.62 20.85 9.67
CA THR A 199 10.67 19.88 10.23
C THR A 199 9.34 20.58 10.50
N TRP A 200 8.26 19.94 10.11
CA TRP A 200 6.90 20.43 10.29
C TRP A 200 6.27 19.83 11.52
N CYS A 201 5.46 20.61 12.22
CA CYS A 201 4.56 20.13 13.27
C CYS A 201 3.12 20.53 12.93
N GLN A 202 2.18 19.74 13.41
CA GLN A 202 0.75 20.01 13.30
C GLN A 202 0.26 20.59 14.62
N MET A 203 -0.41 21.75 14.56
CA MET A 203 -0.95 22.44 15.73
C MET A 203 -2.44 22.72 15.51
N PHE A 204 -3.24 21.65 15.35
CA PHE A 204 -4.67 21.74 15.05
C PHE A 204 -5.57 21.66 16.30
N SER A 205 -5.02 21.22 17.41
CA SER A 205 -5.79 21.06 18.63
C SER A 205 -5.52 22.20 19.60
N GLU A 206 -6.58 22.80 20.12
CA GLU A 206 -6.57 23.75 21.21
C GLU A 206 -7.21 23.11 22.46
N PRO A 207 -7.06 23.67 23.67
CA PRO A 207 -7.70 23.11 24.85
C PRO A 207 -9.22 22.93 24.72
N GLY A 208 -9.88 23.78 23.93
CA GLY A 208 -11.33 23.74 23.68
C GLY A 208 -11.75 23.13 22.34
N ALA A 209 -10.81 22.80 21.44
CA ALA A 209 -11.10 22.33 20.09
C ALA A 209 -10.13 21.23 19.65
N GLY A 210 -10.67 20.16 19.11
CA GLY A 210 -9.90 19.06 18.52
C GLY A 210 -10.51 18.61 17.21
N SER A 211 -11.27 17.49 17.19
CA SER A 211 -11.99 17.03 16.00
C SER A 211 -13.08 18.01 15.53
N ASP A 212 -13.57 18.85 16.42
CA ASP A 212 -14.45 19.97 16.10
C ASP A 212 -13.61 21.18 15.68
N LEU A 213 -13.31 21.26 14.38
CA LEU A 213 -12.51 22.33 13.79
C LEU A 213 -13.23 23.70 13.86
N ALA A 214 -14.55 23.70 13.94
CA ALA A 214 -15.35 24.94 14.00
C ALA A 214 -15.21 25.67 15.34
N SER A 215 -14.74 24.98 16.39
CA SER A 215 -14.52 25.54 17.74
C SER A 215 -13.14 26.20 17.91
N LEU A 216 -12.30 26.25 16.89
CA LEU A 216 -11.01 26.95 16.93
C LEU A 216 -11.24 28.47 17.07
N SER A 217 -10.46 29.14 17.93
CA SER A 217 -10.53 30.57 18.25
C SER A 217 -9.34 31.34 17.65
#